data_061e42f989c9b4deb2275f0863932907
#
_entry.id   061e42f989c9b4deb2275f0863932907
#
_cell.length_a   1.000
_cell.length_b   1.000
_cell.length_c   1.000
_cell.angle_alpha   90.00
_cell.angle_beta   90.00
_cell.angle_gamma   90.00
#
_symmetry.space_group_name_H-M   'P 1'
#
loop_
_entity.id
_entity.type
_entity.pdbx_description
1 polymer ?
#
loop_
_entity_poly.entity_id
_entity_poly.type
_entity_poly.pdbx_seq_one_letter_code
_entity_poly.pdbx_strand_id
1 'polypeptide(L)'
;MTNNNDLLLDLYRTCQDHAVDDRQEGLLRGMITAYHEQWVGVSSAWRLVATEGVLSSDLTNLETGRASRSFGLAGKIDKIIEVDGRLVVVDHKTTSQNIVDPAAPYWRQLQVDNQGQFYWCLALSNGLQVDRVVWDVAFKSSSRPRKLTKADLSEIEKRGTYFSRQCSDDAISHAVSQGNENPELFGWRIAHNHSTKSYFQRGTLPRSQQELVDFNAQTWDIAQDMLATRRSRRHHKNPSACMLYNSPCEYLGVCSGYDTIDSHNWVALENVHVELGDAAPDVDVITTSRATCFLTCRRKHFYRYEIGKRKVKEERKEAFQFGTTWHHLMDEWWTSVLKEA
;
A
#
# COMPACT_ATOMS: atom_id res chain seq x y z
N MET A 1 2.19 8.13 -29.02
CA MET A 1 2.40 9.07 -27.90
C MET A 1 1.02 9.44 -27.38
N THR A 2 0.52 8.72 -26.38
CA THR A 2 -0.65 9.18 -25.62
C THR A 2 -0.27 10.53 -25.01
N ASN A 3 -1.12 11.51 -25.22
CA ASN A 3 -0.88 12.86 -24.74
C ASN A 3 -0.86 12.80 -23.20
N ASN A 4 0.14 13.35 -22.52
CA ASN A 4 0.24 13.39 -21.05
C ASN A 4 -1.05 13.85 -20.37
N ASN A 5 -1.87 14.66 -21.07
CA ASN A 5 -3.17 15.08 -20.60
C ASN A 5 -4.22 13.95 -20.62
N ASP A 6 -4.15 13.00 -21.55
CA ASP A 6 -5.13 11.92 -21.66
C ASP A 6 -4.93 10.92 -20.50
N LEU A 7 -3.67 10.61 -20.14
CA LEU A 7 -3.37 9.77 -18.99
C LEU A 7 -3.91 10.37 -17.67
N LEU A 8 -3.68 11.67 -17.43
CA LEU A 8 -4.19 12.31 -16.21
C LEU A 8 -5.72 12.33 -16.17
N LEU A 9 -6.39 12.48 -17.32
CA LEU A 9 -7.86 12.42 -17.37
C LEU A 9 -8.38 11.03 -16.99
N ASP A 10 -7.74 9.96 -17.45
CA ASP A 10 -8.12 8.60 -17.07
C ASP A 10 -7.89 8.35 -15.58
N LEU A 11 -6.74 8.76 -15.03
CA LEU A 11 -6.46 8.68 -13.60
C LEU A 11 -7.44 9.50 -12.75
N TYR A 12 -7.95 10.62 -13.26
CA TYR A 12 -9.00 11.40 -12.56
C TYR A 12 -10.35 10.67 -12.53
N ARG A 13 -10.68 9.90 -13.57
CA ARG A 13 -11.86 9.02 -13.55
C ARG A 13 -11.72 7.95 -12.49
N THR A 14 -10.55 7.31 -12.41
CA THR A 14 -10.26 6.35 -11.34
C THR A 14 -10.34 6.99 -9.94
N CYS A 15 -9.89 8.23 -9.77
CA CYS A 15 -10.09 8.96 -8.51
C CYS A 15 -11.58 9.13 -8.18
N GLN A 16 -12.39 9.51 -9.16
CA GLN A 16 -13.83 9.72 -9.00
C GLN A 16 -14.57 8.42 -8.67
N ASP A 17 -14.24 7.33 -9.38
CA ASP A 17 -14.92 6.03 -9.22
C ASP A 17 -14.63 5.35 -7.88
N HIS A 18 -13.46 5.60 -7.30
CA HIS A 18 -12.98 4.91 -6.10
C HIS A 18 -12.91 5.77 -4.84
N ALA A 19 -13.07 7.08 -4.94
CA ALA A 19 -13.10 7.96 -3.76
C ALA A 19 -14.40 7.76 -2.96
N VAL A 20 -14.29 7.88 -1.63
CA VAL A 20 -15.44 7.75 -0.73
C VAL A 20 -16.22 9.04 -0.59
N ASP A 21 -15.59 10.17 -0.88
CA ASP A 21 -16.16 11.50 -0.81
C ASP A 21 -15.36 12.49 -1.70
N ASP A 22 -15.92 13.67 -1.92
CA ASP A 22 -15.34 14.76 -2.70
C ASP A 22 -13.96 15.20 -2.16
N ARG A 23 -13.76 15.12 -0.86
CA ARG A 23 -12.47 15.47 -0.25
C ARG A 23 -11.40 14.45 -0.62
N GLN A 24 -11.73 13.17 -0.58
CA GLN A 24 -10.78 12.11 -0.96
C GLN A 24 -10.50 12.17 -2.46
N GLU A 25 -11.50 12.41 -3.30
CA GLU A 25 -11.32 12.60 -4.73
C GLU A 25 -10.35 13.73 -5.02
N GLY A 26 -10.59 14.92 -4.49
CA GLY A 26 -9.72 16.07 -4.71
C GLY A 26 -8.30 15.85 -4.18
N LEU A 27 -8.15 15.16 -3.03
CA LEU A 27 -6.84 14.80 -2.51
C LEU A 27 -6.08 13.86 -3.45
N LEU A 28 -6.73 12.81 -3.94
CA LEU A 28 -6.14 11.83 -4.87
C LEU A 28 -5.78 12.49 -6.21
N ARG A 29 -6.69 13.30 -6.79
CA ARG A 29 -6.44 14.07 -8.02
C ARG A 29 -5.20 14.95 -7.89
N GLY A 30 -5.09 15.69 -6.80
CA GLY A 30 -3.94 16.57 -6.57
C GLY A 30 -2.64 15.80 -6.34
N MET A 31 -2.70 14.70 -5.61
CA MET A 31 -1.52 13.87 -5.37
C MET A 31 -1.03 13.19 -6.66
N ILE A 32 -1.92 12.59 -7.46
CA ILE A 32 -1.49 11.93 -8.69
C ILE A 32 -0.95 12.91 -9.73
N THR A 33 -1.52 14.11 -9.80
CA THR A 33 -1.02 15.19 -10.65
C THR A 33 0.42 15.57 -10.27
N ALA A 34 0.66 15.85 -8.99
CA ALA A 34 2.00 16.22 -8.53
C ALA A 34 3.01 15.06 -8.63
N TYR A 35 2.55 13.82 -8.43
CA TYR A 35 3.38 12.63 -8.63
C TYR A 35 3.80 12.49 -10.09
N HIS A 36 2.86 12.62 -11.01
CA HIS A 36 3.13 12.60 -12.45
C HIS A 36 4.17 13.66 -12.84
N GLU A 37 3.95 14.91 -12.45
CA GLU A 37 4.87 16.01 -12.76
C GLU A 37 6.28 15.80 -12.22
N GLN A 38 6.39 15.21 -11.03
CA GLN A 38 7.70 14.94 -10.41
C GLN A 38 8.44 13.79 -11.07
N TRP A 39 7.74 12.72 -11.46
CA TRP A 39 8.38 11.44 -11.76
C TRP A 39 8.31 10.99 -13.22
N VAL A 40 7.43 11.56 -14.05
CA VAL A 40 7.24 11.12 -15.44
C VAL A 40 8.55 11.17 -16.23
N GLY A 41 9.32 12.25 -16.13
CA GLY A 41 10.58 12.42 -16.86
C GLY A 41 11.69 11.45 -16.43
N VAL A 42 11.71 11.08 -15.15
CA VAL A 42 12.72 10.14 -14.61
C VAL A 42 12.32 8.70 -14.89
N SER A 43 11.04 8.38 -14.72
CA SER A 43 10.55 7.01 -14.83
C SER A 43 10.44 6.53 -16.28
N SER A 44 10.30 7.44 -17.25
CA SER A 44 10.21 7.08 -18.68
C SER A 44 11.44 6.36 -19.24
N ALA A 45 12.58 6.43 -18.54
CA ALA A 45 13.80 5.69 -18.89
C ALA A 45 13.84 4.26 -18.30
N TRP A 46 12.84 3.86 -17.53
CA TRP A 46 12.79 2.57 -16.85
C TRP A 46 11.88 1.60 -17.61
N ARG A 47 12.12 0.30 -17.44
CA ARG A 47 11.30 -0.73 -18.07
C ARG A 47 10.49 -1.48 -16.99
N LEU A 48 9.18 -1.58 -17.19
CA LEU A 48 8.31 -2.39 -16.35
C LEU A 48 8.51 -3.87 -16.67
N VAL A 49 8.85 -4.67 -15.67
CA VAL A 49 9.04 -6.12 -15.79
C VAL A 49 7.81 -6.86 -15.29
N ALA A 50 7.27 -6.47 -14.14
CA ALA A 50 6.03 -7.03 -13.58
C ALA A 50 5.32 -6.01 -12.71
N THR A 51 4.00 -6.10 -12.64
CA THR A 51 3.14 -5.31 -11.74
C THR A 51 2.13 -6.21 -11.06
N GLU A 52 1.82 -5.94 -9.77
CA GLU A 52 0.82 -6.64 -8.96
C GLU A 52 0.95 -8.17 -8.99
N GLY A 53 2.19 -8.67 -9.23
CA GLY A 53 2.48 -10.08 -9.42
C GLY A 53 2.58 -10.85 -8.10
N VAL A 54 1.95 -12.03 -8.04
CA VAL A 54 2.15 -12.96 -6.93
C VAL A 54 3.33 -13.86 -7.24
N LEU A 55 4.37 -13.80 -6.40
CA LEU A 55 5.48 -14.73 -6.41
C LEU A 55 5.33 -15.72 -5.26
N SER A 56 5.72 -16.96 -5.50
CA SER A 56 5.74 -18.01 -4.48
C SER A 56 7.04 -18.80 -4.54
N SER A 57 7.42 -19.41 -3.42
CA SER A 57 8.58 -20.29 -3.33
C SER A 57 8.45 -21.27 -2.19
N ASP A 58 9.29 -22.30 -2.20
CA ASP A 58 9.47 -23.16 -1.04
C ASP A 58 10.08 -22.39 0.12
N LEU A 59 9.60 -22.68 1.33
CA LEU A 59 10.31 -22.29 2.56
C LEU A 59 11.38 -23.33 2.87
N THR A 60 12.63 -22.96 2.73
CA THR A 60 13.77 -23.88 2.89
C THR A 60 14.54 -23.63 4.18
N ASN A 61 14.83 -24.70 4.92
CA ASN A 61 15.78 -24.64 6.04
C ASN A 61 17.20 -24.49 5.50
N LEU A 62 17.87 -23.40 5.83
CA LEU A 62 19.20 -23.10 5.29
C LEU A 62 20.30 -24.02 5.81
N GLU A 63 20.13 -24.61 7.00
CA GLU A 63 21.12 -25.53 7.58
C GLU A 63 21.11 -26.92 6.92
N THR A 64 19.89 -27.39 6.56
CA THR A 64 19.69 -28.75 6.04
C THR A 64 19.42 -28.79 4.53
N GLY A 65 19.14 -27.64 3.90
CA GLY A 65 18.72 -27.52 2.50
C GLY A 65 17.33 -28.13 2.20
N ARG A 66 16.56 -28.50 3.23
CA ARG A 66 15.25 -29.17 3.04
C ARG A 66 14.11 -28.16 3.01
N ALA A 67 13.22 -28.30 2.05
CA ALA A 67 11.98 -27.57 1.99
C ALA A 67 11.00 -27.99 3.10
N SER A 68 10.22 -27.05 3.59
CA SER A 68 9.12 -27.29 4.51
C SER A 68 8.01 -28.09 3.79
N ARG A 69 7.48 -29.11 4.48
CA ARG A 69 6.34 -29.90 3.99
C ARG A 69 4.98 -29.24 4.29
N SER A 70 4.97 -28.20 5.09
CA SER A 70 3.73 -27.62 5.64
C SER A 70 3.48 -26.20 5.16
N PHE A 71 4.51 -25.48 4.78
CA PHE A 71 4.40 -24.09 4.37
C PHE A 71 5.32 -23.78 3.18
N GLY A 72 4.76 -23.07 2.20
CA GLY A 72 5.53 -22.28 1.25
C GLY A 72 5.60 -20.82 1.66
N LEU A 73 6.21 -20.00 0.82
CA LEU A 73 6.19 -18.54 0.91
C LEU A 73 5.37 -17.99 -0.26
N ALA A 74 4.61 -16.93 -0.04
CA ALA A 74 3.97 -16.19 -1.12
C ALA A 74 3.81 -14.72 -0.76
N GLY A 75 3.97 -13.85 -1.76
CA GLY A 75 3.78 -12.41 -1.61
C GLY A 75 3.37 -11.77 -2.92
N LYS A 76 2.52 -10.78 -2.83
CA LYS A 76 2.15 -9.93 -3.96
C LYS A 76 3.09 -8.74 -3.97
N ILE A 77 3.89 -8.64 -5.03
CA ILE A 77 4.87 -7.57 -5.22
C ILE A 77 4.21 -6.48 -6.06
N ASP A 78 4.24 -5.23 -5.58
CA ASP A 78 3.62 -4.13 -6.30
C ASP A 78 4.23 -3.97 -7.70
N LYS A 79 5.57 -3.87 -7.80
CA LYS A 79 6.26 -3.75 -9.09
C LYS A 79 7.67 -4.29 -9.09
N ILE A 80 8.08 -4.82 -10.23
CA ILE A 80 9.48 -5.09 -10.57
C ILE A 80 9.80 -4.28 -11.82
N ILE A 81 10.83 -3.47 -11.74
CA ILE A 81 11.30 -2.62 -12.85
C ILE A 81 12.76 -2.91 -13.15
N GLU A 82 13.18 -2.55 -14.37
CA GLU A 82 14.59 -2.53 -14.74
C GLU A 82 15.06 -1.08 -14.85
N VAL A 83 16.15 -0.78 -14.17
CA VAL A 83 16.82 0.53 -14.15
C VAL A 83 18.29 0.28 -14.43
N ASP A 84 18.82 0.83 -15.52
CA ASP A 84 20.23 0.68 -15.94
C ASP A 84 20.67 -0.80 -16.01
N GLY A 85 19.79 -1.67 -16.53
CA GLY A 85 20.06 -3.11 -16.67
C GLY A 85 19.98 -3.92 -15.37
N ARG A 86 19.49 -3.33 -14.27
CA ARG A 86 19.32 -3.97 -12.96
C ARG A 86 17.87 -4.05 -12.56
N LEU A 87 17.47 -5.19 -12.01
CA LEU A 87 16.11 -5.36 -11.47
C LEU A 87 15.96 -4.71 -10.11
N VAL A 88 14.87 -4.00 -9.93
CA VAL A 88 14.52 -3.28 -8.71
C VAL A 88 13.07 -3.63 -8.33
N VAL A 89 12.86 -4.03 -7.09
CA VAL A 89 11.51 -4.12 -6.52
C VAL A 89 11.10 -2.73 -6.04
N VAL A 90 9.90 -2.30 -6.41
CA VAL A 90 9.30 -1.05 -5.92
C VAL A 90 8.04 -1.38 -5.15
N ASP A 91 7.94 -0.84 -3.93
CA ASP A 91 6.76 -0.98 -3.08
C ASP A 91 6.21 0.42 -2.74
N HIS A 92 4.92 0.61 -2.98
CA HIS A 92 4.23 1.88 -2.78
C HIS A 92 3.70 2.00 -1.35
N LYS A 93 4.00 3.13 -0.73
CA LYS A 93 3.52 3.44 0.63
C LYS A 93 2.84 4.79 0.69
N THR A 94 1.76 4.88 1.44
CA THR A 94 1.16 6.17 1.82
C THR A 94 1.30 6.40 3.31
N THR A 95 1.64 7.62 3.71
CA THR A 95 1.79 7.98 5.12
C THR A 95 1.39 9.42 5.39
N SER A 96 0.96 9.72 6.61
CA SER A 96 0.80 11.10 7.10
C SER A 96 1.98 11.55 7.98
N GLN A 97 3.04 10.72 8.09
CA GLN A 97 4.25 11.07 8.81
C GLN A 97 5.22 11.88 7.93
N ASN A 98 6.14 12.60 8.55
CA ASN A 98 7.17 13.33 7.81
C ASN A 98 8.07 12.36 7.03
N ILE A 99 8.20 12.57 5.72
CA ILE A 99 9.07 11.82 4.81
C ILE A 99 10.13 12.69 4.14
N VAL A 100 10.08 14.00 4.35
CA VAL A 100 11.01 14.96 3.72
C VAL A 100 12.38 14.87 4.37
N ASP A 101 12.43 14.67 5.68
CA ASP A 101 13.68 14.45 6.40
C ASP A 101 14.09 12.95 6.31
N PRO A 102 15.25 12.63 5.72
CA PRO A 102 15.76 11.24 5.65
C PRO A 102 16.00 10.60 7.03
N ALA A 103 16.15 11.41 8.08
CA ALA A 103 16.32 10.94 9.45
C ALA A 103 14.97 10.75 10.19
N ALA A 104 13.84 11.04 9.53
CA ALA A 104 12.51 10.91 10.15
C ALA A 104 12.24 9.49 10.67
N PRO A 105 11.48 9.33 11.75
CA PRO A 105 11.13 8.02 12.32
C PRO A 105 10.50 7.07 11.31
N TYR A 106 9.76 7.59 10.34
CA TYR A 106 9.14 6.79 9.28
C TYR A 106 10.18 5.98 8.48
N TRP A 107 11.27 6.62 8.04
CA TRP A 107 12.34 5.95 7.31
C TRP A 107 13.07 4.92 8.17
N ARG A 108 13.27 5.23 9.46
CA ARG A 108 13.86 4.26 10.41
C ARG A 108 12.98 3.02 10.61
N GLN A 109 11.66 3.20 10.61
CA GLN A 109 10.71 2.09 10.67
C GLN A 109 10.84 1.19 9.42
N LEU A 110 10.95 1.79 8.23
CA LEU A 110 11.16 1.03 6.99
C LEU A 110 12.49 0.29 6.95
N GLN A 111 13.52 0.75 7.68
CA GLN A 111 14.80 0.04 7.77
C GLN A 111 14.69 -1.33 8.43
N VAL A 112 13.75 -1.51 9.35
CA VAL A 112 13.50 -2.76 10.05
C VAL A 112 12.27 -3.51 9.56
N ASP A 113 11.63 -3.01 8.50
CA ASP A 113 10.46 -3.67 7.90
C ASP A 113 10.90 -4.92 7.13
N ASN A 114 10.30 -6.04 7.49
CA ASN A 114 10.61 -7.34 6.88
C ASN A 114 10.02 -7.51 5.47
N GLN A 115 9.11 -6.64 5.03
CA GLN A 115 8.46 -6.77 3.72
C GLN A 115 9.46 -6.67 2.57
N GLY A 116 10.44 -5.76 2.68
CA GLY A 116 11.48 -5.61 1.67
C GLY A 116 12.37 -6.85 1.53
N GLN A 117 12.80 -7.46 2.66
CA GLN A 117 13.56 -8.72 2.65
C GLN A 117 12.73 -9.86 2.08
N PHE A 118 11.45 -9.93 2.46
CA PHE A 118 10.53 -10.95 1.98
C PHE A 118 10.40 -10.92 0.45
N TYR A 119 10.16 -9.74 -0.12
CA TYR A 119 10.06 -9.58 -1.57
C TYR A 119 11.37 -9.87 -2.29
N TRP A 120 12.48 -9.47 -1.71
CA TRP A 120 13.79 -9.78 -2.26
C TRP A 120 14.04 -11.30 -2.29
N CYS A 121 13.79 -12.00 -1.18
CA CYS A 121 13.93 -13.46 -1.11
C CYS A 121 13.02 -14.17 -2.12
N LEU A 122 11.75 -13.74 -2.23
CA LEU A 122 10.82 -14.30 -3.22
C LEU A 122 11.32 -14.08 -4.65
N ALA A 123 11.78 -12.89 -4.99
CA ALA A 123 12.31 -12.57 -6.30
C ALA A 123 13.51 -13.47 -6.65
N LEU A 124 14.48 -13.57 -5.75
CA LEU A 124 15.65 -14.44 -5.94
C LEU A 124 15.26 -15.91 -6.12
N SER A 125 14.31 -16.41 -5.32
CA SER A 125 13.82 -17.80 -5.43
C SER A 125 13.12 -18.09 -6.76
N ASN A 126 12.62 -17.03 -7.43
CA ASN A 126 12.03 -17.11 -8.76
C ASN A 126 13.02 -16.76 -9.89
N GLY A 127 14.32 -16.74 -9.62
CA GLY A 127 15.36 -16.50 -10.61
C GLY A 127 15.57 -15.02 -10.98
N LEU A 128 14.90 -14.10 -10.32
CA LEU A 128 15.00 -12.67 -10.55
C LEU A 128 16.14 -12.09 -9.69
N GLN A 129 17.25 -11.71 -10.33
CA GLN A 129 18.41 -11.12 -9.64
C GLN A 129 18.14 -9.66 -9.31
N VAL A 130 17.45 -9.42 -8.23
CA VAL A 130 17.09 -8.07 -7.74
C VAL A 130 18.32 -7.41 -7.10
N ASP A 131 18.59 -6.16 -7.49
CA ASP A 131 19.69 -5.35 -6.97
C ASP A 131 19.31 -4.64 -5.66
N ARG A 132 18.07 -4.17 -5.56
CA ARG A 132 17.55 -3.43 -4.39
C ARG A 132 16.04 -3.39 -4.31
N VAL A 133 15.55 -2.99 -3.14
CA VAL A 133 14.15 -2.61 -2.91
C VAL A 133 14.07 -1.10 -2.78
N VAL A 134 13.10 -0.50 -3.43
CA VAL A 134 12.79 0.94 -3.36
C VAL A 134 11.42 1.12 -2.74
N TRP A 135 11.37 1.91 -1.68
CA TRP A 135 10.14 2.41 -1.09
C TRP A 135 9.73 3.69 -1.81
N ASP A 136 8.62 3.67 -2.54
CA ASP A 136 8.04 4.83 -3.21
C ASP A 136 6.92 5.38 -2.32
N VAL A 137 7.22 6.44 -1.59
CA VAL A 137 6.40 6.92 -0.48
C VAL A 137 5.71 8.22 -0.84
N ALA A 138 4.38 8.24 -0.71
CA ALA A 138 3.54 9.41 -0.87
C ALA A 138 3.01 9.92 0.48
N PHE A 139 3.20 11.22 0.75
CA PHE A 139 2.63 11.87 1.93
C PHE A 139 1.16 12.18 1.71
N LYS A 140 0.29 11.62 2.57
CA LYS A 140 -1.14 11.92 2.59
C LYS A 140 -1.40 13.20 3.39
N SER A 141 -1.80 14.29 2.71
CA SER A 141 -2.16 15.53 3.38
C SER A 141 -3.43 15.40 4.22
N SER A 142 -3.46 16.07 5.37
CA SER A 142 -4.66 16.23 6.20
C SER A 142 -5.53 17.41 5.78
N SER A 143 -5.17 18.12 4.70
CA SER A 143 -5.90 19.29 4.20
C SER A 143 -7.36 18.96 3.87
N ARG A 144 -8.19 20.00 3.95
CA ARG A 144 -9.61 19.94 3.59
C ARG A 144 -9.93 21.03 2.58
N PRO A 145 -10.99 20.87 1.77
CA PRO A 145 -11.52 21.95 0.95
C PRO A 145 -11.77 23.21 1.80
N ARG A 146 -11.59 24.39 1.21
CA ARG A 146 -11.74 25.68 1.90
C ARG A 146 -12.65 26.61 1.13
N LYS A 147 -13.13 27.65 1.79
CA LYS A 147 -13.73 28.81 1.12
C LYS A 147 -12.65 29.54 0.31
N LEU A 148 -13.03 29.99 -0.87
CA LEU A 148 -12.18 30.78 -1.75
C LEU A 148 -12.07 32.22 -1.23
N THR A 149 -10.89 32.78 -1.30
CA THR A 149 -10.68 34.20 -1.01
C THR A 149 -11.13 35.06 -2.18
N LYS A 150 -11.28 36.37 -1.96
CA LYS A 150 -11.58 37.31 -3.07
C LYS A 150 -10.52 37.29 -4.16
N ALA A 151 -9.26 37.05 -3.80
CA ALA A 151 -8.16 36.91 -4.76
C ALA A 151 -8.29 35.62 -5.58
N ASP A 152 -8.59 34.48 -4.92
CA ASP A 152 -8.83 33.22 -5.60
C ASP A 152 -9.98 33.35 -6.61
N LEU A 153 -11.12 33.90 -6.19
CA LEU A 153 -12.29 34.11 -7.08
C LEU A 153 -11.93 35.02 -8.26
N SER A 154 -11.22 36.12 -8.01
CA SER A 154 -10.82 37.03 -9.09
C SER A 154 -9.85 36.37 -10.09
N GLU A 155 -8.97 35.48 -9.64
CA GLU A 155 -8.09 34.71 -10.53
C GLU A 155 -8.91 33.73 -11.38
N ILE A 156 -9.80 32.95 -10.74
CA ILE A 156 -10.66 31.97 -11.41
C ILE A 156 -11.57 32.63 -12.44
N GLU A 157 -12.29 33.73 -12.06
CA GLU A 157 -13.21 34.42 -12.95
C GLU A 157 -12.52 35.10 -14.14
N LYS A 158 -11.35 35.72 -13.93
CA LYS A 158 -10.69 36.51 -14.96
C LYS A 158 -9.74 35.71 -15.83
N ARG A 159 -9.11 34.67 -15.29
CA ARG A 159 -8.06 33.89 -15.96
C ARG A 159 -8.43 32.45 -16.20
N GLY A 160 -9.50 31.96 -15.57
CA GLY A 160 -9.86 30.54 -15.60
C GLY A 160 -8.81 29.63 -14.95
N THR A 161 -7.99 30.18 -14.04
CA THR A 161 -6.89 29.42 -13.43
C THR A 161 -6.96 29.45 -11.91
N TYR A 162 -6.44 28.37 -11.28
CA TYR A 162 -6.26 28.27 -9.84
C TYR A 162 -4.94 27.56 -9.54
N PHE A 163 -4.09 28.16 -8.73
CA PHE A 163 -2.69 27.73 -8.55
C PHE A 163 -1.96 27.48 -9.88
N SER A 164 -2.11 28.43 -10.81
CA SER A 164 -1.53 28.40 -12.17
C SER A 164 -1.97 27.20 -13.04
N ARG A 165 -3.07 26.52 -12.68
CA ARG A 165 -3.64 25.41 -13.43
C ARG A 165 -4.99 25.82 -14.02
N GLN A 166 -5.23 25.38 -15.26
CA GLN A 166 -6.49 25.65 -15.96
C GLN A 166 -7.64 24.94 -15.25
N CYS A 167 -8.71 25.65 -14.99
CA CYS A 167 -9.94 25.14 -14.40
C CYS A 167 -10.93 24.74 -15.51
N SER A 168 -11.71 23.70 -15.25
CA SER A 168 -12.87 23.37 -16.09
C SER A 168 -13.99 24.41 -15.91
N ASP A 169 -14.90 24.50 -16.89
CA ASP A 169 -16.05 25.39 -16.80
C ASP A 169 -16.94 25.06 -15.60
N ASP A 170 -17.06 23.77 -15.26
CA ASP A 170 -17.79 23.31 -14.09
C ASP A 170 -17.13 23.79 -12.78
N ALA A 171 -15.80 23.74 -12.67
CA ALA A 171 -15.08 24.22 -11.51
C ALA A 171 -15.20 25.74 -11.36
N ILE A 172 -15.15 26.49 -12.46
CA ILE A 172 -15.37 27.95 -12.47
C ILE A 172 -16.79 28.27 -12.01
N SER A 173 -17.80 27.63 -12.59
CA SER A 173 -19.21 27.83 -12.25
C SER A 173 -19.48 27.49 -10.77
N HIS A 174 -18.90 26.40 -10.25
CA HIS A 174 -18.99 26.02 -8.86
C HIS A 174 -18.34 27.09 -7.94
N ALA A 175 -17.14 27.55 -8.28
CA ALA A 175 -16.42 28.56 -7.50
C ALA A 175 -17.21 29.86 -7.39
N VAL A 176 -17.76 30.34 -8.52
CA VAL A 176 -18.55 31.57 -8.56
C VAL A 176 -19.85 31.42 -7.77
N SER A 177 -20.56 30.30 -7.90
CA SER A 177 -21.87 30.09 -7.25
C SER A 177 -21.76 29.74 -5.76
N GLN A 178 -20.78 28.92 -5.36
CA GLN A 178 -20.66 28.38 -4.00
C GLN A 178 -19.57 29.08 -3.16
N GLY A 179 -18.62 29.72 -3.79
CA GLY A 179 -17.52 30.40 -3.11
C GLY A 179 -16.56 29.45 -2.34
N ASN A 180 -16.48 28.18 -2.75
CA ASN A 180 -15.61 27.18 -2.11
C ASN A 180 -14.94 26.28 -3.16
N GLU A 181 -13.93 25.51 -2.72
CA GLU A 181 -13.27 24.51 -3.55
C GLU A 181 -14.21 23.32 -3.80
N ASN A 182 -14.31 22.88 -5.06
CA ASN A 182 -14.79 21.55 -5.46
C ASN A 182 -13.61 20.56 -5.53
N PRO A 183 -13.81 19.26 -5.85
CA PRO A 183 -12.72 18.28 -5.94
C PRO A 183 -11.58 18.71 -6.87
N GLU A 184 -11.87 19.34 -8.01
CA GLU A 184 -10.83 19.80 -8.95
C GLU A 184 -9.99 20.94 -8.36
N LEU A 185 -10.62 22.01 -7.88
CA LEU A 185 -9.91 23.14 -7.29
C LEU A 185 -9.11 22.73 -6.05
N PHE A 186 -9.71 21.91 -5.21
CA PHE A 186 -8.99 21.33 -4.06
C PHE A 186 -7.79 20.52 -4.54
N GLY A 187 -7.94 19.73 -5.59
CA GLY A 187 -6.87 18.97 -6.22
C GLY A 187 -5.73 19.88 -6.70
N TRP A 188 -6.01 20.99 -7.35
CA TRP A 188 -4.98 21.95 -7.81
C TRP A 188 -4.17 22.52 -6.65
N ARG A 189 -4.82 22.86 -5.54
CA ARG A 189 -4.12 23.31 -4.32
C ARG A 189 -3.27 22.20 -3.69
N ILE A 190 -3.75 20.98 -3.66
CA ILE A 190 -2.99 19.82 -3.17
C ILE A 190 -1.79 19.57 -4.08
N ALA A 191 -1.96 19.58 -5.40
CA ALA A 191 -0.87 19.39 -6.36
C ALA A 191 0.24 20.44 -6.15
N HIS A 192 -0.13 21.71 -6.01
CA HIS A 192 0.83 22.78 -5.70
C HIS A 192 1.57 22.51 -4.38
N ASN A 193 0.86 22.16 -3.32
CA ASN A 193 1.48 21.88 -2.03
C ASN A 193 2.44 20.68 -2.08
N HIS A 194 2.10 19.64 -2.82
CA HIS A 194 2.94 18.44 -2.95
C HIS A 194 4.21 18.73 -3.78
N SER A 195 4.08 19.48 -4.87
CA SER A 195 5.22 19.87 -5.71
C SER A 195 6.21 20.76 -4.93
N THR A 196 5.71 21.75 -4.19
CA THR A 196 6.56 22.69 -3.46
C THR A 196 7.21 22.15 -2.20
N LYS A 197 6.63 21.10 -1.59
CA LYS A 197 7.09 20.51 -0.32
C LYS A 197 7.76 19.15 -0.46
N SER A 198 7.97 18.66 -1.68
CA SER A 198 8.60 17.36 -1.95
C SER A 198 7.94 16.21 -1.19
N TYR A 199 6.61 16.12 -1.27
CA TYR A 199 5.82 15.12 -0.57
C TYR A 199 5.81 13.72 -1.22
N PHE A 200 6.63 13.48 -2.25
CA PHE A 200 6.92 12.17 -2.80
C PHE A 200 8.40 11.89 -2.68
N GLN A 201 8.74 10.80 -2.05
CA GLN A 201 10.12 10.42 -1.80
C GLN A 201 10.34 8.95 -2.18
N ARG A 202 11.46 8.68 -2.85
CA ARG A 202 11.92 7.31 -3.14
C ARG A 202 13.13 7.03 -2.28
N GLY A 203 12.99 6.05 -1.39
CA GLY A 203 14.06 5.63 -0.49
C GLY A 203 14.54 4.22 -0.85
N THR A 204 15.85 4.06 -1.01
CA THR A 204 16.47 2.76 -1.15
C THR A 204 17.07 2.37 0.19
N LEU A 205 16.71 1.19 0.67
CA LEU A 205 17.31 0.61 1.86
C LEU A 205 18.30 -0.47 1.42
N PRO A 206 19.58 -0.27 1.63
CA PRO A 206 20.56 -1.31 1.36
C PRO A 206 20.31 -2.50 2.27
N ARG A 207 20.45 -3.71 1.71
CA ARG A 207 20.36 -4.97 2.45
C ARG A 207 21.62 -5.77 2.19
N SER A 208 22.18 -6.31 3.26
CA SER A 208 23.32 -7.21 3.15
C SER A 208 22.84 -8.64 2.83
N GLN A 209 23.71 -9.43 2.23
CA GLN A 209 23.44 -10.86 2.04
C GLN A 209 23.17 -11.57 3.37
N GLN A 210 23.84 -11.15 4.45
CA GLN A 210 23.63 -11.72 5.77
C GLN A 210 22.21 -11.45 6.30
N GLU A 211 21.67 -10.25 6.09
CA GLU A 211 20.27 -9.95 6.50
C GLU A 211 19.26 -10.81 5.77
N LEU A 212 19.50 -11.17 4.50
CA LEU A 212 18.62 -12.09 3.76
C LEU A 212 18.70 -13.53 4.31
N VAL A 213 19.89 -13.96 4.69
CA VAL A 213 20.10 -15.27 5.36
C VAL A 213 19.38 -15.29 6.71
N ASP A 214 19.58 -14.26 7.53
CA ASP A 214 18.97 -14.14 8.87
C ASP A 214 17.42 -14.07 8.74
N PHE A 215 16.93 -13.33 7.77
CA PHE A 215 15.48 -13.24 7.50
C PHE A 215 14.88 -14.61 7.13
N ASN A 216 15.57 -15.38 6.30
CA ASN A 216 15.10 -16.72 5.91
C ASN A 216 15.08 -17.67 7.11
N ALA A 217 16.15 -17.66 7.95
CA ALA A 217 16.22 -18.43 9.18
C ALA A 217 15.08 -18.04 10.14
N GLN A 218 14.84 -16.76 10.37
CA GLN A 218 13.73 -16.27 11.19
C GLN A 218 12.36 -16.71 10.64
N THR A 219 12.18 -16.68 9.34
CA THR A 219 10.93 -17.11 8.72
C THR A 219 10.70 -18.62 8.90
N TRP A 220 11.77 -19.40 8.82
CA TRP A 220 11.72 -20.83 9.15
C TRP A 220 11.31 -21.07 10.61
N ASP A 221 11.91 -20.34 11.56
CA ASP A 221 11.58 -20.46 12.99
C ASP A 221 10.12 -20.06 13.26
N ILE A 222 9.63 -18.99 12.64
CA ILE A 222 8.22 -18.60 12.72
C ILE A 222 7.30 -19.73 12.21
N ALA A 223 7.66 -20.39 11.11
CA ALA A 223 6.93 -21.54 10.59
C ALA A 223 6.90 -22.72 11.59
N GLN A 224 8.03 -23.03 12.22
CA GLN A 224 8.10 -24.08 13.24
C GLN A 224 7.24 -23.72 14.48
N ASP A 225 7.24 -22.47 14.89
CA ASP A 225 6.40 -21.96 15.98
C ASP A 225 4.90 -22.04 15.64
N MET A 226 4.52 -21.74 14.39
CA MET A 226 3.14 -21.93 13.91
C MET A 226 2.73 -23.42 14.00
N LEU A 227 3.60 -24.35 13.55
CA LEU A 227 3.34 -25.78 13.63
C LEU A 227 3.23 -26.26 15.09
N ALA A 228 4.12 -25.81 15.96
CA ALA A 228 4.08 -26.17 17.39
C ALA A 228 2.79 -25.66 18.05
N THR A 229 2.38 -24.44 17.72
CA THR A 229 1.13 -23.82 18.21
C THR A 229 -0.07 -24.61 17.72
N ARG A 230 -0.11 -24.99 16.45
CA ARG A 230 -1.18 -25.80 15.82
C ARG A 230 -1.29 -27.17 16.47
N ARG A 231 -0.16 -27.88 16.68
CA ARG A 231 -0.10 -29.21 17.32
C ARG A 231 -0.54 -29.17 18.79
N SER A 232 -0.12 -28.15 19.53
CA SER A 232 -0.49 -27.99 20.96
C SER A 232 -1.91 -27.49 21.14
N ARG A 233 -2.56 -26.93 20.12
CA ARG A 233 -3.86 -26.24 20.15
C ARG A 233 -3.90 -25.09 21.17
N ARG A 234 -2.73 -24.48 21.49
CA ARG A 234 -2.60 -23.42 22.48
C ARG A 234 -2.37 -22.07 21.79
N HIS A 235 -3.47 -21.43 21.45
CA HIS A 235 -3.44 -20.11 20.77
C HIS A 235 -3.53 -18.99 21.82
N HIS A 236 -2.39 -18.57 22.35
CA HIS A 236 -2.33 -17.53 23.38
C HIS A 236 -2.81 -16.18 22.82
N LYS A 237 -3.64 -15.47 23.60
CA LYS A 237 -3.97 -14.08 23.33
C LYS A 237 -2.84 -13.16 23.82
N ASN A 238 -2.60 -12.06 23.10
CA ASN A 238 -1.70 -10.99 23.53
C ASN A 238 -2.52 -9.75 23.90
N PRO A 239 -2.75 -9.47 25.19
CA PRO A 239 -3.54 -8.32 25.62
C PRO A 239 -3.01 -6.97 25.10
N SER A 240 -1.68 -6.83 24.96
CA SER A 240 -1.06 -5.60 24.44
C SER A 240 -1.42 -5.32 22.98
N ALA A 241 -1.86 -6.33 22.22
CA ALA A 241 -2.30 -6.20 20.85
C ALA A 241 -3.82 -6.05 20.68
N CYS A 242 -4.59 -6.05 21.80
CA CYS A 242 -6.05 -5.94 21.73
C CYS A 242 -6.54 -4.53 21.41
N MET A 243 -5.72 -3.52 21.68
CA MET A 243 -6.02 -2.09 21.44
C MET A 243 -4.80 -1.43 20.79
N LEU A 244 -4.67 -1.56 19.47
CA LEU A 244 -3.60 -0.91 18.72
C LEU A 244 -4.12 0.36 18.04
N TYR A 245 -3.37 1.45 18.16
CA TYR A 245 -3.72 2.77 17.59
C TYR A 245 -5.12 3.24 17.96
N ASN A 246 -5.52 3.07 19.25
CA ASN A 246 -6.85 3.38 19.77
C ASN A 246 -8.00 2.63 19.05
N SER A 247 -7.69 1.52 18.41
CA SER A 247 -8.66 0.70 17.69
C SER A 247 -8.70 -0.70 18.29
N PRO A 248 -9.89 -1.22 18.67
CA PRO A 248 -10.00 -2.57 19.17
C PRO A 248 -9.67 -3.59 18.06
N CYS A 249 -9.04 -4.70 18.47
CA CYS A 249 -8.88 -5.86 17.61
C CYS A 249 -10.26 -6.38 17.19
N GLU A 250 -10.44 -6.73 15.94
CA GLU A 250 -11.71 -7.26 15.41
C GLU A 250 -12.26 -8.45 16.22
N TYR A 251 -11.38 -9.30 16.77
CA TYR A 251 -11.76 -10.47 17.57
C TYR A 251 -11.89 -10.17 19.08
N LEU A 252 -11.86 -8.91 19.51
CA LEU A 252 -11.92 -8.57 20.95
C LEU A 252 -13.17 -9.13 21.61
N GLY A 253 -14.34 -9.01 20.99
CA GLY A 253 -15.60 -9.54 21.50
C GLY A 253 -15.55 -11.05 21.75
N VAL A 254 -15.00 -11.81 20.80
CA VAL A 254 -14.82 -13.27 20.92
C VAL A 254 -13.81 -13.60 22.02
N CYS A 255 -12.69 -12.87 22.08
CA CYS A 255 -11.65 -13.11 23.10
C CYS A 255 -12.09 -12.76 24.54
N SER A 256 -13.05 -11.86 24.70
CA SER A 256 -13.60 -11.41 25.99
C SER A 256 -14.90 -12.11 26.40
N GLY A 257 -15.46 -12.96 25.51
CA GLY A 257 -16.68 -13.73 25.79
C GLY A 257 -17.99 -12.96 25.55
N TYR A 258 -17.93 -11.77 24.97
CA TYR A 258 -19.13 -11.00 24.57
C TYR A 258 -19.74 -11.45 23.24
N ASP A 259 -19.00 -12.24 22.46
CA ASP A 259 -19.43 -12.77 21.17
C ASP A 259 -18.88 -14.19 20.96
N THR A 260 -19.40 -14.90 19.97
CA THR A 260 -18.89 -16.21 19.57
C THR A 260 -18.46 -16.15 18.11
N ILE A 261 -17.41 -16.92 17.74
CA ILE A 261 -16.89 -16.93 16.38
C ILE A 261 -17.90 -17.51 15.37
N ASP A 262 -18.94 -18.18 15.83
CA ASP A 262 -19.99 -18.77 15.01
C ASP A 262 -21.28 -17.92 14.97
N SER A 263 -21.26 -16.72 15.59
CA SER A 263 -22.40 -15.80 15.50
C SER A 263 -22.51 -15.20 14.09
N HIS A 264 -23.66 -14.58 13.81
CA HIS A 264 -23.93 -13.88 12.54
C HIS A 264 -23.00 -12.69 12.26
N ASN A 265 -22.24 -12.25 13.27
CA ASN A 265 -21.23 -11.19 13.12
C ASN A 265 -19.98 -11.64 12.36
N TRP A 266 -19.85 -12.93 12.06
CA TRP A 266 -18.66 -13.50 11.44
C TRP A 266 -19.00 -14.25 10.16
N VAL A 267 -18.18 -14.02 9.12
CA VAL A 267 -18.29 -14.71 7.83
C VAL A 267 -17.00 -15.48 7.56
N ALA A 268 -17.16 -16.63 6.91
CA ALA A 268 -16.02 -17.38 6.40
C ALA A 268 -15.29 -16.58 5.32
N LEU A 269 -13.99 -16.68 5.28
CA LEU A 269 -13.15 -16.17 4.20
C LEU A 269 -13.08 -17.26 3.12
N GLU A 270 -13.36 -16.91 1.88
CA GLU A 270 -13.14 -17.80 0.73
C GLU A 270 -11.65 -18.07 0.55
N ASN A 271 -10.83 -17.02 0.75
CA ASN A 271 -9.39 -17.10 0.77
C ASN A 271 -8.87 -16.42 2.03
N VAL A 272 -8.09 -17.15 2.85
CA VAL A 272 -7.49 -16.61 4.08
C VAL A 272 -6.36 -15.62 3.80
N HIS A 273 -5.77 -15.68 2.60
CA HIS A 273 -4.73 -14.79 2.08
C HIS A 273 -5.33 -13.72 1.15
N VAL A 274 -6.22 -12.90 1.71
CA VAL A 274 -6.90 -11.82 0.96
C VAL A 274 -5.92 -10.89 0.23
N GLU A 275 -4.72 -10.74 0.79
CA GLU A 275 -3.62 -9.94 0.23
C GLU A 275 -3.05 -10.49 -1.08
N LEU A 276 -3.24 -11.77 -1.39
CA LEU A 276 -2.78 -12.42 -2.62
C LEU A 276 -3.86 -12.41 -3.73
N GLY A 277 -5.12 -12.11 -3.37
CA GLY A 277 -6.24 -12.17 -4.31
C GLY A 277 -6.47 -13.58 -4.87
N ASP A 278 -6.92 -13.65 -6.12
CA ASP A 278 -7.24 -14.92 -6.82
C ASP A 278 -5.99 -15.74 -7.20
N ALA A 279 -4.80 -15.14 -7.12
CA ALA A 279 -3.52 -15.79 -7.42
C ALA A 279 -2.89 -16.49 -6.20
N ALA A 280 -3.64 -16.67 -5.10
CA ALA A 280 -3.17 -17.40 -3.94
C ALA A 280 -2.87 -18.86 -4.31
N PRO A 281 -1.69 -19.42 -3.91
CA PRO A 281 -1.37 -20.82 -4.17
C PRO A 281 -2.31 -21.77 -3.41
N ASP A 282 -2.53 -22.95 -3.94
CA ASP A 282 -3.32 -24.02 -3.30
C ASP A 282 -2.65 -24.63 -2.05
N VAL A 283 -1.36 -24.32 -1.82
CA VAL A 283 -0.60 -24.79 -0.67
C VAL A 283 -0.69 -23.77 0.47
N ASP A 284 -0.54 -24.26 1.71
CA ASP A 284 -0.50 -23.37 2.89
C ASP A 284 0.78 -22.51 2.85
N VAL A 285 0.63 -21.19 2.81
CA VAL A 285 1.75 -20.27 2.62
C VAL A 285 1.88 -19.29 3.78
N ILE A 286 3.11 -18.82 4.00
CA ILE A 286 3.41 -17.69 4.88
C ILE A 286 3.56 -16.46 4.01
N THR A 287 2.74 -15.46 4.28
CA THR A 287 2.88 -14.09 3.77
C THR A 287 3.43 -13.20 4.87
N THR A 288 3.94 -12.02 4.53
CA THR A 288 4.35 -11.02 5.55
C THR A 288 3.20 -10.68 6.49
N SER A 289 1.98 -10.54 5.96
CA SER A 289 0.77 -10.27 6.75
C SER A 289 0.46 -11.39 7.74
N ARG A 290 0.59 -12.65 7.31
CA ARG A 290 0.36 -13.82 8.17
C ARG A 290 1.41 -13.93 9.26
N ALA A 291 2.69 -13.80 8.92
CA ALA A 291 3.80 -13.85 9.87
C ALA A 291 3.63 -12.74 10.94
N THR A 292 3.38 -11.50 10.51
CA THR A 292 3.12 -10.37 11.41
C THR A 292 1.91 -10.62 12.32
N CYS A 293 0.82 -11.16 11.76
CA CYS A 293 -0.37 -11.50 12.56
C CYS A 293 -0.06 -12.54 13.64
N PHE A 294 0.70 -13.59 13.32
CA PHE A 294 1.10 -14.63 14.26
C PHE A 294 1.98 -14.10 15.38
N LEU A 295 3.01 -13.32 15.03
CA LEU A 295 3.92 -12.69 15.99
C LEU A 295 3.18 -11.69 16.89
N THR A 296 2.21 -10.95 16.33
CA THR A 296 1.41 -9.98 17.09
C THR A 296 0.50 -10.68 18.08
N CYS A 297 -0.26 -11.69 17.66
CA CYS A 297 -1.19 -12.42 18.53
C CYS A 297 -1.56 -13.78 17.91
N ARG A 298 -1.10 -14.89 18.53
CA ARG A 298 -1.40 -16.26 18.08
C ARG A 298 -2.90 -16.56 18.04
N ARG A 299 -3.70 -15.98 18.94
CA ARG A 299 -5.17 -16.11 18.95
C ARG A 299 -5.81 -15.42 17.75
N LYS A 300 -5.34 -14.21 17.37
CA LYS A 300 -5.80 -13.51 16.17
C LYS A 300 -5.45 -14.31 14.92
N HIS A 301 -4.22 -14.82 14.84
CA HIS A 301 -3.79 -15.68 13.73
C HIS A 301 -4.68 -16.93 13.60
N PHE A 302 -5.02 -17.58 14.71
CA PHE A 302 -5.90 -18.75 14.72
C PHE A 302 -7.28 -18.43 14.10
N TYR A 303 -7.94 -17.37 14.55
CA TYR A 303 -9.24 -17.02 13.99
C TYR A 303 -9.19 -16.62 12.53
N ARG A 304 -8.15 -15.88 12.11
CA ARG A 304 -8.03 -15.35 10.76
C ARG A 304 -7.56 -16.39 9.75
N TYR A 305 -6.51 -17.14 10.06
CA TYR A 305 -5.83 -18.01 9.09
C TYR A 305 -6.09 -19.49 9.27
N GLU A 306 -6.46 -19.95 10.46
CA GLU A 306 -6.73 -21.39 10.69
C GLU A 306 -8.23 -21.70 10.70
N ILE A 307 -9.06 -20.86 11.32
CA ILE A 307 -10.52 -20.94 11.21
C ILE A 307 -11.01 -20.24 9.94
N GLY A 308 -10.32 -19.21 9.45
CA GLY A 308 -10.67 -18.50 8.24
C GLY A 308 -11.92 -17.62 8.39
N LYS A 309 -12.10 -16.95 9.52
CA LYS A 309 -13.25 -16.06 9.73
C LYS A 309 -12.84 -14.61 9.91
N ARG A 310 -13.67 -13.70 9.40
CA ARG A 310 -13.57 -12.27 9.62
C ARG A 310 -14.89 -11.71 10.12
N LYS A 311 -14.84 -10.58 10.80
CA LYS A 311 -16.04 -9.84 11.19
C LYS A 311 -16.78 -9.39 9.93
N VAL A 312 -18.11 -9.50 9.92
CA VAL A 312 -18.97 -8.87 8.90
C VAL A 312 -18.60 -7.39 8.87
N LYS A 313 -18.27 -6.87 7.70
CA LYS A 313 -17.74 -5.50 7.57
C LYS A 313 -18.76 -4.48 8.04
N GLU A 314 -18.42 -3.80 9.11
CA GLU A 314 -18.70 -2.37 9.22
C GLU A 314 -17.87 -1.65 8.15
N GLU A 315 -18.33 -0.52 7.63
CA GLU A 315 -17.69 0.26 6.56
C GLU A 315 -16.16 0.29 6.71
N ARG A 316 -15.44 0.08 5.60
CA ARG A 316 -13.97 0.12 5.61
C ARG A 316 -13.52 1.48 6.12
N LYS A 317 -12.55 1.51 7.03
CA LYS A 317 -11.95 2.76 7.48
C LYS A 317 -11.40 3.53 6.27
N GLU A 318 -11.75 4.80 6.15
CA GLU A 318 -11.34 5.74 5.09
C GLU A 318 -9.84 5.64 4.72
N ALA A 319 -9.00 5.41 5.75
CA ALA A 319 -7.55 5.27 5.54
C ALA A 319 -7.16 4.05 4.69
N PHE A 320 -7.86 2.92 4.85
CA PHE A 320 -7.61 1.71 4.04
C PHE A 320 -8.09 1.87 2.61
N GLN A 321 -9.25 2.51 2.42
CA GLN A 321 -9.77 2.79 1.09
C GLN A 321 -8.84 3.72 0.33
N PHE A 322 -8.34 4.77 0.98
CA PHE A 322 -7.35 5.67 0.38
C PHE A 322 -6.10 4.92 -0.10
N GLY A 323 -5.52 4.07 0.75
CA GLY A 323 -4.35 3.26 0.40
C GLY A 323 -4.62 2.35 -0.81
N THR A 324 -5.76 1.65 -0.82
CA THR A 324 -6.16 0.78 -1.93
C THR A 324 -6.31 1.59 -3.23
N THR A 325 -7.01 2.73 -3.20
CA THR A 325 -7.17 3.58 -4.39
C THR A 325 -5.83 4.13 -4.87
N TRP A 326 -4.93 4.51 -3.94
CA TRP A 326 -3.59 4.95 -4.31
C TRP A 326 -2.79 3.85 -5.03
N HIS A 327 -2.85 2.60 -4.58
CA HIS A 327 -2.21 1.48 -5.27
C HIS A 327 -2.78 1.27 -6.67
N HIS A 328 -4.10 1.37 -6.87
CA HIS A 328 -4.72 1.30 -8.21
C HIS A 328 -4.21 2.42 -9.13
N LEU A 329 -4.17 3.67 -8.63
CA LEU A 329 -3.63 4.79 -9.40
C LEU A 329 -2.15 4.59 -9.75
N MET A 330 -1.36 4.05 -8.85
CA MET A 330 0.04 3.73 -9.12
C MET A 330 0.18 2.62 -10.16
N ASP A 331 -0.67 1.61 -10.13
CA ASP A 331 -0.64 0.55 -11.12
C ASP A 331 -0.97 1.06 -12.51
N GLU A 332 -2.02 1.85 -12.67
CA GLU A 332 -2.40 2.49 -13.93
C GLU A 332 -1.31 3.45 -14.43
N TRP A 333 -0.78 4.30 -13.55
CA TRP A 333 0.25 5.26 -13.90
C TRP A 333 1.52 4.58 -14.41
N TRP A 334 2.05 3.63 -13.65
CA TRP A 334 3.29 2.94 -14.01
C TRP A 334 3.12 2.11 -15.29
N THR A 335 2.00 1.43 -15.44
CA THR A 335 1.70 0.65 -16.65
C THR A 335 1.60 1.54 -17.88
N SER A 336 1.04 2.74 -17.75
CA SER A 336 0.90 3.67 -18.87
C SER A 336 2.22 4.37 -19.22
N VAL A 337 2.98 4.84 -18.22
CA VAL A 337 4.23 5.57 -18.41
C VAL A 337 5.34 4.66 -18.94
N LEU A 338 5.44 3.41 -18.47
CA LEU A 338 6.53 2.51 -18.82
C LEU A 338 6.26 1.61 -20.03
N LYS A 339 5.02 1.44 -20.49
CA LYS A 339 4.73 0.70 -21.73
C LYS A 339 5.12 1.45 -22.99
N GLU A 340 5.33 2.73 -22.90
CA GLU A 340 5.66 3.58 -24.04
C GLU A 340 7.18 3.79 -24.23
N ALA A 341 8.02 3.25 -23.37
CA ALA A 341 9.47 3.21 -23.52
C ALA A 341 9.91 1.86 -24.11
#